data_8eea1318cd8424d95cb3e4f1b1482ac9
#
_entry.id   8eea1318cd8424d95cb3e4f1b1482ac9
#
_cell.length_a   1.000
_cell.length_b   1.000
_cell.length_c   1.000
_cell.angle_alpha   90.00
_cell.angle_beta   90.00
_cell.angle_gamma   90.00
#
_symmetry.space_group_name_H-M   'P 1'
#
loop_
_entity.id
_entity.type
_entity.pdbx_description
1 polymer ?
#
loop_
_entity_poly.entity_id
_entity_poly.type
_entity_poly.pdbx_seq_one_letter_code
_entity_poly.pdbx_strand_id
1 'polypeptide(L)'
;MYKVLIADDHLVVREGLKLLIETNEHYTITGEAENGKTAVRLAEELKPDVILMDLYMPEMSGLEAIKQIKEHSDVPIIILTTYNEDHLMIEGIESGANGYLLKDTSSETLFHTMDAAVRGEVLLQPDILRRFREMKMERANANETQLTEKEIIVLEAVAKGHKSKAIAFDLGISERTVKARLTSIYNKLGADSRTEAVTIAMQKGILKLNI
;
A
#
# COMPACT_ATOMS: atom_id res chain seq x y z
N MET A 1 -8.35 22.31 22.16
CA MET A 1 -7.08 21.62 22.38
C MET A 1 -7.24 20.23 21.79
N TYR A 2 -6.50 19.90 20.75
CA TYR A 2 -6.60 18.63 20.03
C TYR A 2 -5.85 17.54 20.78
N LYS A 3 -6.48 16.37 20.89
CA LYS A 3 -5.94 15.19 21.58
C LYS A 3 -5.05 14.40 20.63
N VAL A 4 -3.84 14.13 21.04
CA VAL A 4 -2.83 13.39 20.26
C VAL A 4 -2.57 12.04 20.92
N LEU A 5 -2.64 10.97 20.13
CA LEU A 5 -2.13 9.65 20.50
C LEU A 5 -0.80 9.45 19.78
N ILE A 6 0.25 9.07 20.52
CA ILE A 6 1.56 8.71 19.96
C ILE A 6 1.71 7.20 20.01
N ALA A 7 2.04 6.57 18.88
CA ALA A 7 2.33 5.15 18.76
C ALA A 7 3.71 4.94 18.13
N ASP A 8 4.67 4.54 18.95
CA ASP A 8 6.07 4.31 18.58
C ASP A 8 6.70 3.35 19.62
N ASP A 9 7.47 2.37 19.21
CA ASP A 9 8.11 1.43 20.13
C ASP A 9 9.36 2.00 20.83
N HIS A 10 9.92 3.09 20.30
CA HIS A 10 11.09 3.74 20.85
C HIS A 10 10.74 4.78 21.91
N LEU A 11 11.03 4.49 23.18
CA LEU A 11 10.75 5.41 24.30
C LEU A 11 11.31 6.82 24.07
N VAL A 12 12.55 6.93 23.58
CA VAL A 12 13.21 8.24 23.38
C VAL A 12 12.46 9.08 22.32
N VAL A 13 11.90 8.44 21.29
CA VAL A 13 11.12 9.13 20.26
C VAL A 13 9.80 9.60 20.85
N ARG A 14 9.09 8.77 21.63
CA ARG A 14 7.85 9.18 22.29
C ARG A 14 8.07 10.35 23.22
N GLU A 15 9.08 10.30 24.10
CA GLU A 15 9.43 11.40 25.00
C GLU A 15 9.81 12.69 24.25
N GLY A 16 10.57 12.56 23.16
CA GLY A 16 10.92 13.69 22.31
C GLY A 16 9.69 14.34 21.64
N LEU A 17 8.80 13.54 21.08
CA LEU A 17 7.53 14.01 20.50
C LEU A 17 6.64 14.67 21.54
N LYS A 18 6.58 14.09 22.74
CA LYS A 18 5.80 14.63 23.86
C LYS A 18 6.29 16.01 24.25
N LEU A 19 7.59 16.16 24.52
CA LEU A 19 8.20 17.45 24.82
C LEU A 19 7.94 18.49 23.71
N LEU A 20 8.05 18.05 22.46
CA LEU A 20 7.81 18.93 21.31
C LEU A 20 6.33 19.35 21.24
N ILE A 21 5.39 18.42 21.36
CA ILE A 21 3.94 18.71 21.27
C ILE A 21 3.49 19.60 22.42
N GLU A 22 4.03 19.43 23.62
CA GLU A 22 3.75 20.28 24.79
C GLU A 22 4.19 21.75 24.61
N THR A 23 5.07 22.05 23.63
CA THR A 23 5.40 23.46 23.30
C THR A 23 4.28 24.19 22.56
N ASN A 24 3.24 23.47 22.09
CA ASN A 24 2.15 24.04 21.32
C ASN A 24 0.82 23.93 22.09
N GLU A 25 0.26 25.06 22.50
CA GLU A 25 -0.97 25.13 23.31
C GLU A 25 -2.23 24.56 22.62
N HIS A 26 -2.17 24.29 21.30
CA HIS A 26 -3.30 23.72 20.57
C HIS A 26 -3.41 22.21 20.70
N TYR A 27 -2.38 21.53 21.17
CA TYR A 27 -2.31 20.07 21.28
C TYR A 27 -2.09 19.59 22.69
N THR A 28 -2.59 18.38 22.98
CA THR A 28 -2.35 17.69 24.26
C THR A 28 -2.21 16.20 24.01
N ILE A 29 -1.23 15.57 24.68
CA ILE A 29 -1.05 14.13 24.61
C ILE A 29 -2.15 13.46 25.42
N THR A 30 -2.91 12.58 24.80
CA THR A 30 -3.96 11.81 25.47
C THR A 30 -3.56 10.38 25.78
N GLY A 31 -2.56 9.84 25.06
CA GLY A 31 -2.06 8.49 25.30
C GLY A 31 -0.79 8.20 24.53
N GLU A 32 -0.11 7.14 24.94
CA GLU A 32 1.10 6.61 24.34
C GLU A 32 0.95 5.10 24.15
N ALA A 33 1.38 4.58 22.98
CA ALA A 33 1.37 3.17 22.64
C ALA A 33 2.77 2.74 22.18
N GLU A 34 3.21 1.57 22.61
CA GLU A 34 4.51 0.97 22.25
C GLU A 34 4.37 -0.13 21.18
N ASN A 35 3.16 -0.41 20.75
CA ASN A 35 2.85 -1.39 19.69
C ASN A 35 1.48 -1.10 19.07
N GLY A 36 1.22 -1.69 17.91
CA GLY A 36 -0.02 -1.48 17.16
C GLY A 36 -1.28 -1.91 17.90
N LYS A 37 -1.24 -3.01 18.68
CA LYS A 37 -2.40 -3.46 19.47
C LYS A 37 -2.82 -2.44 20.51
N THR A 38 -1.85 -1.89 21.23
CA THR A 38 -2.08 -0.83 22.21
C THR A 38 -2.59 0.42 21.52
N ALA A 39 -2.06 0.76 20.34
CA ALA A 39 -2.52 1.91 19.57
C ALA A 39 -3.99 1.78 19.13
N VAL A 40 -4.40 0.61 18.62
CA VAL A 40 -5.81 0.35 18.25
C VAL A 40 -6.73 0.49 19.44
N ARG A 41 -6.41 -0.16 20.57
CA ARG A 41 -7.21 -0.08 21.80
C ARG A 41 -7.32 1.37 22.32
N LEU A 42 -6.21 2.10 22.39
CA LEU A 42 -6.21 3.48 22.88
C LEU A 42 -6.91 4.44 21.91
N ALA A 43 -6.88 4.21 20.62
CA ALA A 43 -7.64 4.99 19.64
C ALA A 43 -9.16 4.89 19.90
N GLU A 44 -9.64 3.69 20.20
CA GLU A 44 -11.06 3.45 20.53
C GLU A 44 -11.45 4.06 21.89
N GLU A 45 -10.63 3.86 22.92
CA GLU A 45 -10.90 4.31 24.30
C GLU A 45 -10.83 5.83 24.46
N LEU A 46 -9.78 6.46 23.92
CA LEU A 46 -9.44 7.87 24.16
C LEU A 46 -10.02 8.82 23.12
N LYS A 47 -10.39 8.30 21.95
CA LYS A 47 -10.91 9.05 20.80
C LYS A 47 -10.05 10.29 20.52
N PRO A 48 -8.79 10.09 20.13
CA PRO A 48 -7.88 11.18 19.79
C PRO A 48 -8.38 11.94 18.55
N ASP A 49 -7.96 13.20 18.41
CA ASP A 49 -8.22 14.02 17.23
C ASP A 49 -7.17 13.78 16.12
N VAL A 50 -6.00 13.25 16.49
CA VAL A 50 -4.95 12.85 15.55
C VAL A 50 -4.05 11.77 16.19
N ILE A 51 -3.55 10.86 15.35
CA ILE A 51 -2.62 9.80 15.77
C ILE A 51 -1.30 9.99 15.01
N LEU A 52 -0.18 10.00 15.74
CA LEU A 52 1.16 9.85 15.18
C LEU A 52 1.53 8.37 15.28
N MET A 53 1.79 7.72 14.15
CA MET A 53 1.92 6.27 14.06
C MET A 53 3.25 5.88 13.43
N ASP A 54 4.12 5.19 14.18
CA ASP A 54 5.25 4.49 13.57
C ASP A 54 4.78 3.22 12.85
N LEU A 55 5.44 2.89 11.75
CA LEU A 55 5.15 1.68 10.99
C LEU A 55 5.80 0.42 11.60
N TYR A 56 6.96 0.58 12.19
CA TYR A 56 7.73 -0.54 12.75
C TYR A 56 7.53 -0.65 14.25
N MET A 57 6.62 -1.50 14.66
CA MET A 57 6.37 -1.78 16.06
C MET A 57 6.23 -3.29 16.29
N PRO A 58 6.58 -3.80 17.50
CA PRO A 58 6.41 -5.20 17.84
C PRO A 58 4.93 -5.60 17.94
N GLU A 59 4.66 -6.90 17.95
CA GLU A 59 3.33 -7.53 18.08
C GLU A 59 2.35 -7.24 16.94
N MET A 60 2.15 -5.99 16.58
CA MET A 60 1.32 -5.51 15.48
C MET A 60 2.01 -4.29 14.88
N SER A 61 2.25 -4.32 13.58
CA SER A 61 2.83 -3.20 12.84
C SER A 61 1.89 -1.98 12.82
N GLY A 62 2.46 -0.79 12.62
CA GLY A 62 1.65 0.41 12.45
C GLY A 62 0.72 0.34 11.24
N LEU A 63 1.14 -0.32 10.17
CA LEU A 63 0.30 -0.50 8.98
C LEU A 63 -0.96 -1.35 9.29
N GLU A 64 -0.80 -2.44 10.03
CA GLU A 64 -1.94 -3.26 10.48
C GLU A 64 -2.84 -2.47 11.42
N ALA A 65 -2.25 -1.69 12.33
CA ALA A 65 -3.00 -0.82 13.23
C ALA A 65 -3.78 0.26 12.47
N ILE A 66 -3.18 0.91 11.46
CA ILE A 66 -3.88 1.87 10.59
C ILE A 66 -5.11 1.23 9.96
N LYS A 67 -4.96 0.05 9.34
CA LYS A 67 -6.08 -0.67 8.70
C LYS A 67 -7.22 -0.93 9.70
N GLN A 68 -6.90 -1.46 10.88
CA GLN A 68 -7.91 -1.76 11.90
C GLN A 68 -8.60 -0.49 12.45
N ILE A 69 -7.84 0.57 12.70
CA ILE A 69 -8.42 1.83 13.19
C ILE A 69 -9.35 2.43 12.12
N LYS A 70 -8.94 2.42 10.85
CA LYS A 70 -9.73 2.98 9.73
C LYS A 70 -10.97 2.17 9.37
N GLU A 71 -11.07 0.91 9.78
CA GLU A 71 -12.33 0.13 9.66
C GLU A 71 -13.46 0.68 10.55
N HIS A 72 -13.12 1.38 11.64
CA HIS A 72 -14.09 1.78 12.65
C HIS A 72 -14.06 3.28 13.01
N SER A 73 -13.10 4.03 12.47
CA SER A 73 -12.90 5.44 12.79
C SER A 73 -12.25 6.21 11.65
N ASP A 74 -12.73 7.45 11.44
CA ASP A 74 -12.14 8.40 10.48
C ASP A 74 -11.02 9.26 11.10
N VAL A 75 -10.54 8.91 12.31
CA VAL A 75 -9.50 9.67 12.99
C VAL A 75 -8.29 9.86 12.07
N PRO A 76 -7.77 11.11 11.92
CA PRO A 76 -6.59 11.36 11.14
C PRO A 76 -5.37 10.63 11.69
N ILE A 77 -4.62 9.96 10.79
CA ILE A 77 -3.39 9.25 11.15
C ILE A 77 -2.25 9.81 10.30
N ILE A 78 -1.19 10.24 10.96
CA ILE A 78 0.06 10.67 10.34
C ILE A 78 1.10 9.61 10.61
N ILE A 79 1.64 9.04 9.56
CA ILE A 79 2.75 8.10 9.65
C ILE A 79 4.02 8.89 9.96
N LEU A 80 4.76 8.43 10.98
CA LEU A 80 6.03 8.99 11.39
C LEU A 80 7.06 7.87 11.50
N THR A 81 8.02 7.80 10.58
CA THR A 81 8.95 6.67 10.46
C THR A 81 10.39 7.12 10.24
N THR A 82 11.36 6.27 10.62
CA THR A 82 12.78 6.49 10.32
C THR A 82 13.17 6.05 8.92
N TYR A 83 12.40 5.14 8.32
CA TYR A 83 12.74 4.53 7.04
C TYR A 83 11.84 5.03 5.92
N ASN A 84 12.48 5.31 4.80
CA ASN A 84 11.82 5.80 3.61
C ASN A 84 11.56 4.63 2.63
N GLU A 85 10.79 3.63 3.09
CA GLU A 85 10.44 2.47 2.29
C GLU A 85 9.19 2.73 1.46
N ASP A 86 9.39 2.79 0.16
CA ASP A 86 8.37 3.18 -0.82
C ASP A 86 7.11 2.33 -0.75
N HIS A 87 7.23 1.01 -0.55
CA HIS A 87 6.08 0.12 -0.50
C HIS A 87 5.20 0.35 0.74
N LEU A 88 5.81 0.58 1.91
CA LEU A 88 5.08 0.87 3.15
C LEU A 88 4.44 2.26 3.13
N MET A 89 5.10 3.23 2.49
CA MET A 89 4.53 4.56 2.25
C MET A 89 3.23 4.44 1.44
N ILE A 90 3.26 3.70 0.32
CA ILE A 90 2.08 3.53 -0.53
C ILE A 90 0.97 2.82 0.23
N GLU A 91 1.27 1.69 0.87
CA GLU A 91 0.27 0.94 1.61
C GLU A 91 -0.33 1.75 2.76
N GLY A 92 0.47 2.54 3.46
CA GLY A 92 0.01 3.41 4.52
C GLY A 92 -0.96 4.49 4.02
N ILE A 93 -0.60 5.16 2.92
CA ILE A 93 -1.47 6.17 2.29
C ILE A 93 -2.75 5.52 1.73
N GLU A 94 -2.65 4.38 1.03
CA GLU A 94 -3.80 3.63 0.51
C GLU A 94 -4.69 3.08 1.62
N SER A 95 -4.15 2.82 2.80
CA SER A 95 -4.91 2.42 3.99
C SER A 95 -5.59 3.60 4.70
N GLY A 96 -5.46 4.83 4.19
CA GLY A 96 -6.17 6.00 4.68
C GLY A 96 -5.36 6.90 5.61
N ALA A 97 -4.03 6.79 5.66
CA ALA A 97 -3.22 7.76 6.37
C ALA A 97 -3.34 9.17 5.76
N ASN A 98 -3.41 10.19 6.62
CA ASN A 98 -3.60 11.59 6.24
C ASN A 98 -2.28 12.34 6.05
N GLY A 99 -1.15 11.77 6.46
CA GLY A 99 0.17 12.33 6.30
C GLY A 99 1.26 11.26 6.39
N TYR A 100 2.43 11.59 5.86
CA TYR A 100 3.62 10.76 5.94
C TYR A 100 4.85 11.66 6.18
N LEU A 101 5.53 11.45 7.27
CA LEU A 101 6.70 12.22 7.69
C LEU A 101 7.84 11.29 8.10
N LEU A 102 9.06 11.76 7.90
CA LEU A 102 10.23 11.14 8.50
C LEU A 102 10.42 11.63 9.94
N LYS A 103 10.99 10.82 10.84
CA LYS A 103 11.23 11.17 12.24
C LYS A 103 12.27 12.29 12.42
N ASP A 104 13.02 12.63 11.37
CA ASP A 104 13.98 13.75 11.34
C ASP A 104 13.35 15.06 10.81
N THR A 105 12.02 15.08 10.60
CA THR A 105 11.31 16.27 10.14
C THR A 105 11.38 17.42 11.15
N SER A 106 11.25 18.67 10.66
CA SER A 106 11.20 19.82 11.56
C SER A 106 9.90 19.88 12.36
N SER A 107 9.93 20.50 13.52
CA SER A 107 8.73 20.77 14.33
C SER A 107 7.66 21.53 13.57
N GLU A 108 8.06 22.52 12.75
CA GLU A 108 7.16 23.30 11.92
C GLU A 108 6.40 22.42 10.92
N THR A 109 7.11 21.50 10.24
CA THR A 109 6.49 20.54 9.29
C THR A 109 5.56 19.57 10.00
N LEU A 110 5.94 19.09 11.19
CA LEU A 110 5.08 18.21 12.00
C LEU A 110 3.76 18.91 12.36
N PHE A 111 3.82 20.11 12.94
CA PHE A 111 2.61 20.84 13.31
C PHE A 111 1.78 21.24 12.11
N HIS A 112 2.39 21.69 11.01
CA HIS A 112 1.66 21.97 9.78
C HIS A 112 0.90 20.74 9.25
N THR A 113 1.52 19.57 9.31
CA THR A 113 0.87 18.31 8.90
C THR A 113 -0.25 17.90 9.87
N MET A 114 -0.05 18.09 11.18
CA MET A 114 -1.09 17.83 12.19
C MET A 114 -2.29 18.75 11.99
N ASP A 115 -2.05 20.06 11.78
CA ASP A 115 -3.11 21.04 11.54
C ASP A 115 -3.93 20.69 10.27
N ALA A 116 -3.27 20.28 9.19
CA ALA A 116 -3.94 19.83 7.97
C ALA A 116 -4.76 18.56 8.23
N ALA A 117 -4.19 17.57 8.91
CA ALA A 117 -4.84 16.31 9.20
C ALA A 117 -6.12 16.51 10.05
N VAL A 118 -6.07 17.34 11.09
CA VAL A 118 -7.24 17.67 11.93
C VAL A 118 -8.35 18.36 11.15
N ARG A 119 -8.01 19.12 10.07
CA ARG A 119 -9.00 19.68 9.14
C ARG A 119 -9.55 18.66 8.13
N GLY A 120 -9.12 17.40 8.19
CA GLY A 120 -9.50 16.36 7.24
C GLY A 120 -8.75 16.41 5.91
N GLU A 121 -7.66 17.19 5.84
CA GLU A 121 -6.83 17.29 4.65
C GLU A 121 -5.76 16.19 4.64
N VAL A 122 -5.32 15.78 3.45
CA VAL A 122 -4.16 14.88 3.27
C VAL A 122 -2.98 15.75 2.86
N LEU A 123 -1.96 15.82 3.71
CA LEU A 123 -0.76 16.58 3.43
C LEU A 123 0.44 15.64 3.25
N LEU A 124 0.96 15.61 2.03
CA LEU A 124 2.18 14.90 1.69
C LEU A 124 3.22 15.91 1.21
N GLN A 125 4.44 15.77 1.68
CA GLN A 125 5.56 16.58 1.17
C GLN A 125 5.75 16.34 -0.33
N PRO A 126 6.24 17.34 -1.10
CA PRO A 126 6.34 17.23 -2.57
C PRO A 126 7.16 16.03 -3.07
N ASP A 127 8.24 15.67 -2.37
CA ASP A 127 9.05 14.49 -2.67
C ASP A 127 8.29 13.18 -2.41
N ILE A 128 7.56 13.07 -1.31
CA ILE A 128 6.70 11.93 -0.97
C ILE A 128 5.59 11.79 -2.01
N LEU A 129 4.94 12.88 -2.39
CA LEU A 129 3.89 12.88 -3.40
C LEU A 129 4.41 12.44 -4.78
N ARG A 130 5.61 12.90 -5.17
CA ARG A 130 6.26 12.49 -6.41
C ARG A 130 6.52 10.99 -6.40
N ARG A 131 7.16 10.46 -5.36
CA ARG A 131 7.47 9.03 -5.21
C ARG A 131 6.21 8.17 -5.21
N PHE A 132 5.17 8.60 -4.51
CA PHE A 132 3.87 7.93 -4.51
C PHE A 132 3.28 7.82 -5.92
N ARG A 133 3.35 8.89 -6.73
CA ARG A 133 2.87 8.88 -8.13
C ARG A 133 3.72 7.98 -9.02
N GLU A 134 5.04 8.06 -8.93
CA GLU A 134 5.96 7.24 -9.72
C GLU A 134 5.70 5.75 -9.48
N MET A 135 5.64 5.32 -8.24
CA MET A 135 5.40 3.93 -7.90
C MET A 135 3.98 3.45 -8.22
N LYS A 136 2.99 4.33 -8.10
CA LYS A 136 1.62 3.99 -8.52
C LYS A 136 1.55 3.78 -10.02
N MET A 137 2.30 4.56 -10.82
CA MET A 137 2.46 4.35 -12.25
C MET A 137 3.19 3.04 -12.56
N GLU A 138 4.27 2.72 -11.84
CA GLU A 138 4.99 1.46 -11.99
C GLU A 138 4.12 0.25 -11.65
N ARG A 139 3.35 0.30 -10.56
CA ARG A 139 2.38 -0.75 -10.20
C ARG A 139 1.26 -0.89 -11.24
N ALA A 140 0.75 0.21 -11.79
CA ALA A 140 -0.24 0.18 -12.87
C ALA A 140 0.34 -0.48 -14.12
N ASN A 141 1.54 -0.08 -14.53
CA ASN A 141 2.25 -0.68 -15.66
C ASN A 141 2.58 -2.16 -15.43
N ALA A 142 3.01 -2.53 -14.22
CA ALA A 142 3.26 -3.93 -13.85
C ALA A 142 1.97 -4.76 -13.89
N ASN A 143 0.84 -4.22 -13.42
CA ASN A 143 -0.45 -4.90 -13.51
C ASN A 143 -0.96 -5.01 -14.96
N GLU A 144 -0.68 -4.01 -15.81
CA GLU A 144 -1.00 -4.09 -17.24
C GLU A 144 -0.18 -5.17 -17.97
N THR A 145 1.03 -5.46 -17.50
CA THR A 145 1.90 -6.50 -18.06
C THR A 145 1.70 -7.88 -17.45
N GLN A 146 0.97 -8.00 -16.32
CA GLN A 146 0.64 -9.29 -15.73
C GLN A 146 -0.52 -9.98 -16.45
N LEU A 147 -0.35 -11.29 -16.68
CA LEU A 147 -1.43 -12.11 -17.23
C LEU A 147 -2.51 -12.35 -16.16
N THR A 148 -3.76 -12.13 -16.53
CA THR A 148 -4.92 -12.50 -15.71
C THR A 148 -5.06 -14.03 -15.61
N GLU A 149 -5.76 -14.54 -14.61
CA GLU A 149 -6.06 -15.97 -14.48
C GLU A 149 -6.66 -16.57 -15.77
N LYS A 150 -7.59 -15.82 -16.40
CA LYS A 150 -8.22 -16.26 -17.66
C LYS A 150 -7.24 -16.28 -18.84
N GLU A 151 -6.22 -15.45 -18.85
CA GLU A 151 -5.15 -15.46 -19.84
C GLU A 151 -4.17 -16.59 -19.56
N ILE A 152 -3.85 -16.85 -18.29
CA ILE A 152 -2.98 -17.97 -17.89
C ILE A 152 -3.63 -19.31 -18.34
N ILE A 153 -4.91 -19.52 -18.08
CA ILE A 153 -5.64 -20.74 -18.52
C ILE A 153 -5.56 -20.90 -20.05
N VAL A 154 -5.74 -19.82 -20.81
CA VAL A 154 -5.63 -19.88 -22.28
C VAL A 154 -4.18 -20.20 -22.68
N LEU A 155 -3.19 -19.60 -22.03
CA LEU A 155 -1.77 -19.82 -22.35
C LEU A 155 -1.30 -21.24 -21.98
N GLU A 156 -1.81 -21.81 -20.91
CA GLU A 156 -1.57 -23.23 -20.55
C GLU A 156 -2.10 -24.19 -21.62
N ALA A 157 -3.32 -23.95 -22.11
CA ALA A 157 -3.89 -24.75 -23.19
C ALA A 157 -3.08 -24.60 -24.50
N VAL A 158 -2.56 -23.39 -24.74
CA VAL A 158 -1.63 -23.13 -25.85
C VAL A 158 -0.33 -23.91 -25.68
N ALA A 159 0.25 -23.95 -24.49
CA ALA A 159 1.47 -24.70 -24.20
C ALA A 159 1.30 -26.20 -24.39
N LYS A 160 0.09 -26.73 -24.16
CA LYS A 160 -0.32 -28.13 -24.45
C LYS A 160 -0.59 -28.39 -25.95
N GLY A 161 -0.44 -27.39 -26.82
CA GLY A 161 -0.62 -27.54 -28.26
C GLY A 161 -2.07 -27.41 -28.77
N HIS A 162 -3.02 -27.03 -27.91
CA HIS A 162 -4.45 -26.92 -28.29
C HIS A 162 -4.65 -25.75 -29.26
N LYS A 163 -5.41 -25.96 -30.34
CA LYS A 163 -5.81 -24.91 -31.27
C LYS A 163 -6.90 -24.01 -30.66
N SER A 164 -7.01 -22.76 -31.11
CA SER A 164 -7.98 -21.79 -30.57
C SER A 164 -9.42 -22.30 -30.58
N LYS A 165 -9.81 -23.10 -31.56
CA LYS A 165 -11.16 -23.71 -31.62
C LYS A 165 -11.38 -24.75 -30.51
N ALA A 166 -10.36 -25.54 -30.18
CA ALA A 166 -10.44 -26.52 -29.09
C ALA A 166 -10.51 -25.80 -27.72
N ILE A 167 -9.64 -24.80 -27.53
CA ILE A 167 -9.64 -23.95 -26.30
C ILE A 167 -11.01 -23.28 -26.11
N ALA A 168 -11.61 -22.77 -27.18
CA ALA A 168 -12.91 -22.14 -27.15
C ALA A 168 -14.01 -23.12 -26.68
N PHE A 169 -13.97 -24.35 -27.20
CA PHE A 169 -14.89 -25.41 -26.82
C PHE A 169 -14.72 -25.81 -25.34
N ASP A 170 -13.47 -26.06 -24.92
CA ASP A 170 -13.14 -26.49 -23.55
C ASP A 170 -13.51 -25.43 -22.49
N LEU A 171 -13.39 -24.17 -22.84
CA LEU A 171 -13.68 -23.05 -21.93
C LEU A 171 -15.10 -22.49 -22.04
N GLY A 172 -15.93 -23.01 -22.95
CA GLY A 172 -17.31 -22.54 -23.18
C GLY A 172 -17.38 -21.09 -23.67
N ILE A 173 -16.40 -20.62 -24.46
CA ILE A 173 -16.32 -19.27 -25.01
C ILE A 173 -16.19 -19.27 -26.53
N SER A 174 -16.33 -18.11 -27.16
CA SER A 174 -16.15 -18.01 -28.62
C SER A 174 -14.67 -18.09 -29.01
N GLU A 175 -14.37 -18.60 -30.23
CA GLU A 175 -13.01 -18.59 -30.79
C GLU A 175 -12.47 -17.16 -30.92
N ARG A 176 -13.35 -16.18 -31.18
CA ARG A 176 -13.02 -14.75 -31.21
C ARG A 176 -12.49 -14.27 -29.84
N THR A 177 -13.13 -14.73 -28.75
CA THR A 177 -12.70 -14.41 -27.38
C THR A 177 -11.33 -14.99 -27.08
N VAL A 178 -11.06 -16.23 -27.51
CA VAL A 178 -9.72 -16.85 -27.35
C VAL A 178 -8.68 -16.06 -28.12
N LYS A 179 -8.94 -15.69 -29.37
CA LYS A 179 -8.01 -14.89 -30.19
C LYS A 179 -7.73 -13.51 -29.57
N ALA A 180 -8.76 -12.83 -29.04
CA ALA A 180 -8.61 -11.56 -28.35
C ALA A 180 -7.72 -11.69 -27.09
N ARG A 181 -7.90 -12.76 -26.29
CA ARG A 181 -7.04 -13.04 -25.14
C ARG A 181 -5.60 -13.32 -25.56
N LEU A 182 -5.39 -14.09 -26.66
CA LEU A 182 -4.04 -14.34 -27.19
C LEU A 182 -3.34 -13.07 -27.61
N THR A 183 -4.03 -12.15 -28.27
CA THR A 183 -3.46 -10.84 -28.62
C THR A 183 -3.07 -10.05 -27.36
N SER A 184 -3.94 -10.05 -26.33
CA SER A 184 -3.60 -9.43 -25.05
C SER A 184 -2.38 -10.07 -24.38
N ILE A 185 -2.29 -11.40 -24.37
CA ILE A 185 -1.15 -12.15 -23.83
C ILE A 185 0.14 -11.77 -24.57
N TYR A 186 0.11 -11.70 -25.91
CA TYR A 186 1.29 -11.35 -26.70
C TYR A 186 1.77 -9.94 -26.38
N ASN A 187 0.87 -8.97 -26.33
CA ASN A 187 1.19 -7.59 -25.94
C ASN A 187 1.80 -7.52 -24.53
N LYS A 188 1.21 -8.22 -23.56
CA LYS A 188 1.68 -8.24 -22.16
C LYS A 188 3.03 -8.91 -21.98
N LEU A 189 3.34 -9.93 -22.77
CA LEU A 189 4.60 -10.65 -22.71
C LEU A 189 5.67 -10.05 -23.60
N GLY A 190 5.32 -9.16 -24.54
CA GLY A 190 6.21 -8.67 -25.58
C GLY A 190 6.56 -9.75 -26.60
N ALA A 191 5.62 -10.63 -26.94
CA ALA A 191 5.81 -11.75 -27.85
C ALA A 191 5.17 -11.47 -29.22
N ASP A 192 5.86 -11.83 -30.29
CA ASP A 192 5.38 -11.68 -31.68
C ASP A 192 4.72 -12.95 -32.20
N SER A 193 4.82 -14.04 -31.45
CA SER A 193 4.29 -15.33 -31.87
C SER A 193 3.79 -16.18 -30.69
N ARG A 194 2.95 -17.16 -31.04
CA ARG A 194 2.38 -18.14 -30.11
C ARG A 194 3.47 -18.94 -29.35
N THR A 195 4.50 -19.39 -30.07
CA THR A 195 5.60 -20.18 -29.50
C THR A 195 6.45 -19.30 -28.58
N GLU A 196 6.72 -18.08 -28.99
CA GLU A 196 7.48 -17.13 -28.22
C GLU A 196 6.77 -16.75 -26.90
N ALA A 197 5.46 -16.54 -26.94
CA ALA A 197 4.66 -16.28 -25.73
C ALA A 197 4.79 -17.41 -24.71
N VAL A 198 4.75 -18.66 -25.15
CA VAL A 198 4.94 -19.84 -24.27
C VAL A 198 6.37 -19.86 -23.71
N THR A 199 7.38 -19.61 -24.55
CA THR A 199 8.79 -19.60 -24.13
C THR A 199 9.05 -18.52 -23.07
N ILE A 200 8.58 -17.30 -23.30
CA ILE A 200 8.72 -16.19 -22.35
C ILE A 200 8.00 -16.48 -21.04
N ALA A 201 6.77 -17.05 -21.11
CA ALA A 201 6.02 -17.40 -19.92
C ALA A 201 6.69 -18.48 -19.06
N MET A 202 7.38 -19.44 -19.69
CA MET A 202 8.21 -20.43 -19.00
C MET A 202 9.45 -19.79 -18.35
N GLN A 203 10.16 -18.93 -19.07
CA GLN A 203 11.34 -18.23 -18.55
C GLN A 203 10.99 -17.32 -17.36
N LYS A 204 9.82 -16.70 -17.38
CA LYS A 204 9.31 -15.88 -16.28
C LYS A 204 8.66 -16.68 -15.14
N GLY A 205 8.60 -18.03 -15.24
CA GLY A 205 7.99 -18.88 -14.23
C GLY A 205 6.47 -18.79 -14.14
N ILE A 206 5.81 -18.16 -15.12
CA ILE A 206 4.34 -18.03 -15.21
C ILE A 206 3.72 -19.39 -15.54
N LEU A 207 4.36 -20.15 -16.42
CA LEU A 207 3.98 -21.52 -16.76
C LEU A 207 4.96 -22.52 -16.15
N LYS A 208 4.42 -23.53 -15.48
CA LYS A 208 5.17 -24.73 -15.05
C LYS A 208 4.66 -25.90 -15.89
N LEU A 209 5.43 -26.34 -16.86
CA LEU A 209 5.12 -27.63 -17.52
C LEU A 209 5.51 -28.76 -16.56
N ASN A 210 4.52 -29.46 -16.02
CA ASN A 210 4.74 -30.79 -15.49
C ASN A 210 4.96 -31.70 -16.71
N ILE A 211 6.24 -32.01 -17.02
CA ILE A 211 6.64 -33.03 -17.97
C ILE A 211 6.48 -34.38 -17.30
#